data_63f3cb06120b62c1bf3e71b3a64def8a
#
_entry.id   63f3cb06120b62c1bf3e71b3a64def8a
#
_cell.length_a   1.000
_cell.length_b   1.000
_cell.length_c   1.000
_cell.angle_alpha   90.00
_cell.angle_beta   90.00
_cell.angle_gamma   90.00
#
_symmetry.space_group_name_H-M   'P 1'
#
loop_
_entity.id
_entity.type
_entity.pdbx_description
1 polymer ?
#
loop_
_entity_poly.entity_id
_entity_poly.type
_entity_poly.pdbx_seq_one_letter_code
_entity_poly.pdbx_strand_id
1 'polypeptide(L)'
;MQRKDFEEILDFAIAREREAIKFYQNLQNQAQFQDQKEMLKELEAMEQNHITIIEKLHQTGVKDEDIHKTPNLKISEYLTADPETLDLSYQNILIKGMKREETSFLLYSEMSVKFPDPEISTLFRHLAADEAQHKKYFENLYDDWMRKGN
;
A
#
# COMPACT_ATOMS: atom_id res chain seq x y z
N MET A 1 -18.77 -5.40 11.35
CA MET A 1 -19.13 -5.13 9.94
C MET A 1 -19.75 -6.36 9.28
N GLN A 2 -20.37 -6.18 8.15
CA GLN A 2 -20.87 -7.28 7.33
C GLN A 2 -19.77 -7.83 6.43
N ARG A 3 -19.92 -9.09 5.98
CA ARG A 3 -18.95 -9.70 5.05
C ARG A 3 -18.80 -8.87 3.76
N LYS A 4 -19.89 -8.33 3.26
CA LYS A 4 -19.86 -7.47 2.06
C LYS A 4 -18.93 -6.27 2.26
N ASP A 5 -18.99 -5.63 3.41
CA ASP A 5 -18.14 -4.48 3.74
C ASP A 5 -16.68 -4.88 3.83
N PHE A 6 -16.41 -6.04 4.44
CA PHE A 6 -15.07 -6.59 4.54
C PHE A 6 -14.48 -6.90 3.15
N GLU A 7 -15.27 -7.51 2.28
CA GLU A 7 -14.84 -7.82 0.91
C GLU A 7 -14.56 -6.54 0.12
N GLU A 8 -15.36 -5.50 0.29
CA GLU A 8 -15.11 -4.20 -0.34
C GLU A 8 -13.78 -3.59 0.12
N ILE A 9 -13.44 -3.74 1.39
CA ILE A 9 -12.14 -3.27 1.92
C ILE A 9 -10.99 -4.04 1.28
N LEU A 10 -11.12 -5.37 1.15
CA LEU A 10 -10.09 -6.19 0.53
C LEU A 10 -9.93 -5.85 -0.96
N ASP A 11 -11.03 -5.64 -1.67
CA ASP A 11 -11.00 -5.25 -3.08
C ASP A 11 -10.33 -3.88 -3.26
N PHE A 12 -10.63 -2.95 -2.37
CA PHE A 12 -9.99 -1.64 -2.36
C PHE A 12 -8.47 -1.77 -2.14
N ALA A 13 -8.07 -2.59 -1.17
CA ALA A 13 -6.65 -2.83 -0.88
C ALA A 13 -5.93 -3.44 -2.09
N ILE A 14 -6.54 -4.44 -2.73
CA ILE A 14 -5.97 -5.08 -3.93
C ILE A 14 -5.80 -4.07 -5.06
N ALA A 15 -6.79 -3.21 -5.28
CA ALA A 15 -6.70 -2.18 -6.30
C ALA A 15 -5.55 -1.21 -6.01
N ARG A 16 -5.34 -0.83 -4.75
CA ARG A 16 -4.23 0.02 -4.34
C ARG A 16 -2.88 -0.65 -4.59
N GLU A 17 -2.77 -1.94 -4.26
CA GLU A 17 -1.54 -2.69 -4.49
C GLU A 17 -1.21 -2.78 -6.00
N ARG A 18 -2.22 -2.99 -6.84
CA ARG A 18 -2.03 -3.01 -8.31
C ARG A 18 -1.57 -1.66 -8.85
N GLU A 19 -2.11 -0.57 -8.33
CA GLU A 19 -1.66 0.77 -8.68
C GLU A 19 -0.20 0.99 -8.29
N ALA A 20 0.19 0.52 -7.09
CA ALA A 20 1.57 0.60 -6.62
C ALA A 20 2.52 -0.16 -7.54
N ILE A 21 2.12 -1.37 -7.99
CA ILE A 21 2.93 -2.16 -8.92
C ILE A 21 3.19 -1.40 -10.22
N LYS A 22 2.16 -0.81 -10.81
CA LYS A 22 2.31 0.00 -12.04
C LYS A 22 3.23 1.19 -11.80
N PHE A 23 3.10 1.81 -10.65
CA PHE A 23 3.92 2.93 -10.24
C PHE A 23 5.41 2.53 -10.15
N TYR A 24 5.70 1.39 -9.50
CA TYR A 24 7.07 0.88 -9.40
C TYR A 24 7.63 0.53 -10.78
N GLN A 25 6.83 -0.05 -11.67
CA GLN A 25 7.25 -0.36 -13.03
C GLN A 25 7.63 0.90 -13.81
N ASN A 26 6.83 1.96 -13.68
CA ASN A 26 7.12 3.24 -14.31
C ASN A 26 8.42 3.84 -13.79
N LEU A 27 8.65 3.79 -12.48
CA LEU A 27 9.89 4.28 -11.88
C LEU A 27 11.11 3.48 -12.33
N GLN A 28 10.98 2.16 -12.50
CA GLN A 28 12.06 1.33 -13.02
C GLN A 28 12.51 1.79 -14.41
N ASN A 29 11.55 2.17 -15.25
CA ASN A 29 11.85 2.67 -16.59
C ASN A 29 12.58 4.02 -16.57
N GLN A 30 12.43 4.81 -15.51
CA GLN A 30 13.06 6.12 -15.37
C GLN A 30 14.35 6.08 -14.55
N ALA A 31 14.61 4.97 -13.83
CA ALA A 31 15.77 4.87 -12.98
C ALA A 31 17.06 4.85 -13.78
N GLN A 32 18.02 5.68 -13.37
CA GLN A 32 19.30 5.82 -14.06
C GLN A 32 20.34 4.80 -13.58
N PHE A 33 20.19 4.30 -12.35
CA PHE A 33 21.16 3.42 -11.73
C PHE A 33 20.58 2.02 -11.52
N GLN A 34 21.43 1.01 -11.71
CA GLN A 34 21.02 -0.38 -11.64
C GLN A 34 20.54 -0.78 -10.24
N ASP A 35 21.16 -0.27 -9.18
CA ASP A 35 20.75 -0.55 -7.81
C ASP A 35 19.35 -0.01 -7.51
N GLN A 36 19.00 1.14 -8.07
CA GLN A 36 17.64 1.68 -7.95
C GLN A 36 16.61 0.79 -8.65
N LYS A 37 16.94 0.31 -9.86
CA LYS A 37 16.06 -0.62 -10.59
C LYS A 37 15.83 -1.90 -9.82
N GLU A 38 16.88 -2.46 -9.25
CA GLU A 38 16.79 -3.69 -8.46
C GLU A 38 15.93 -3.51 -7.22
N MET A 39 16.11 -2.41 -6.49
CA MET A 39 15.30 -2.11 -5.32
C MET A 39 13.82 -1.95 -5.70
N LEU A 40 13.54 -1.23 -6.79
CA LEU A 40 12.15 -1.05 -7.26
C LEU A 40 11.50 -2.37 -7.66
N LYS A 41 12.27 -3.28 -8.25
CA LYS A 41 11.78 -4.64 -8.55
C LYS A 41 11.46 -5.43 -7.30
N GLU A 42 12.26 -5.30 -6.25
CA GLU A 42 12.00 -5.94 -4.97
C GLU A 42 10.71 -5.41 -4.35
N LEU A 43 10.52 -4.08 -4.38
CA LEU A 43 9.30 -3.46 -3.88
C LEU A 43 8.07 -3.89 -4.68
N GLU A 44 8.19 -3.98 -6.00
CA GLU A 44 7.13 -4.51 -6.87
C GLU A 44 6.76 -5.94 -6.48
N ALA A 45 7.75 -6.80 -6.26
CA ALA A 45 7.52 -8.17 -5.84
C ALA A 45 6.83 -8.25 -4.48
N MET A 46 7.18 -7.37 -3.55
CA MET A 46 6.53 -7.29 -2.24
C MET A 46 5.05 -6.91 -2.37
N GLU A 47 4.73 -5.95 -3.24
CA GLU A 47 3.33 -5.56 -3.49
C GLU A 47 2.55 -6.71 -4.13
N GLN A 48 3.18 -7.46 -5.04
CA GLN A 48 2.54 -8.65 -5.62
C GLN A 48 2.27 -9.71 -4.56
N ASN A 49 3.18 -9.89 -3.61
CA ASN A 49 2.98 -10.80 -2.49
C ASN A 49 1.83 -10.33 -1.58
N HIS A 50 1.70 -9.03 -1.35
CA HIS A 50 0.58 -8.47 -0.60
C HIS A 50 -0.76 -8.82 -1.25
N ILE A 51 -0.85 -8.70 -2.57
CA ILE A 51 -2.06 -9.08 -3.32
C ILE A 51 -2.41 -10.55 -3.06
N THR A 52 -1.42 -11.43 -3.14
CA THR A 52 -1.63 -12.86 -2.90
C THR A 52 -2.16 -13.12 -1.49
N ILE A 53 -1.60 -12.45 -0.49
CA ILE A 53 -2.04 -12.58 0.90
C ILE A 53 -3.48 -12.11 1.06
N ILE A 54 -3.82 -10.95 0.49
CA ILE A 54 -5.16 -10.37 0.60
C ILE A 54 -6.19 -11.22 -0.15
N GLU A 55 -5.83 -11.76 -1.32
CA GLU A 55 -6.71 -12.67 -2.06
C GLU A 55 -7.04 -13.93 -1.25
N LYS A 56 -6.09 -14.48 -0.50
CA LYS A 56 -6.35 -15.61 0.39
C LYS A 56 -7.37 -15.26 1.47
N LEU A 57 -7.25 -14.08 2.06
CA LEU A 57 -8.23 -13.59 3.03
C LEU A 57 -9.63 -13.48 2.42
N HIS A 58 -9.70 -13.05 1.17
CA HIS A 58 -10.95 -12.89 0.42
C HIS A 58 -11.64 -14.25 0.19
N GLN A 59 -10.85 -15.29 -0.06
CA GLN A 59 -11.38 -16.61 -0.45
C GLN A 59 -11.70 -17.51 0.73
N THR A 60 -10.85 -17.58 1.74
CA THR A 60 -10.93 -18.65 2.76
C THR A 60 -10.57 -18.21 4.18
N GLY A 61 -10.18 -16.97 4.39
CA GLY A 61 -9.35 -16.67 5.56
C GLY A 61 -10.08 -16.19 6.80
N VAL A 62 -11.32 -15.69 6.72
CA VAL A 62 -11.92 -15.01 7.85
C VAL A 62 -13.33 -15.52 8.11
N LYS A 63 -13.59 -15.90 9.37
CA LYS A 63 -14.90 -16.36 9.80
C LYS A 63 -15.87 -15.19 9.88
N ASP A 64 -17.14 -15.42 9.51
CA ASP A 64 -18.20 -14.41 9.61
C ASP A 64 -18.31 -13.85 11.03
N GLU A 65 -18.13 -14.69 12.05
CA GLU A 65 -18.16 -14.27 13.43
C GLU A 65 -17.12 -13.19 13.74
N ASP A 66 -15.90 -13.36 13.26
CA ASP A 66 -14.81 -12.39 13.45
C ASP A 66 -15.07 -11.10 12.69
N ILE A 67 -15.63 -11.21 11.49
CA ILE A 67 -16.03 -10.04 10.71
C ILE A 67 -17.10 -9.24 11.43
N HIS A 68 -18.11 -9.91 11.96
CA HIS A 68 -19.22 -9.24 12.67
C HIS A 68 -18.76 -8.52 13.93
N LYS A 69 -17.71 -9.03 14.60
CA LYS A 69 -17.12 -8.40 15.78
C LYS A 69 -16.24 -7.21 15.44
N THR A 70 -15.86 -7.05 14.20
CA THR A 70 -14.96 -5.97 13.76
C THR A 70 -15.75 -4.70 13.49
N PRO A 71 -15.36 -3.56 14.09
CA PRO A 71 -16.01 -2.28 13.81
C PRO A 71 -15.91 -1.91 12.34
N ASN A 72 -16.89 -1.19 11.83
CA ASN A 72 -16.91 -0.77 10.44
C ASN A 72 -15.79 0.22 10.13
N LEU A 73 -15.22 0.08 8.93
CA LEU A 73 -14.18 0.95 8.43
C LEU A 73 -14.69 1.62 7.15
N LYS A 74 -14.57 2.93 7.09
CA LYS A 74 -15.05 3.70 5.94
C LYS A 74 -13.93 3.86 4.91
N ILE A 75 -14.08 3.23 3.75
CA ILE A 75 -13.13 3.34 2.65
C ILE A 75 -12.92 4.79 2.24
N SER A 76 -13.98 5.61 2.30
CA SER A 76 -13.93 7.02 1.93
C SER A 76 -12.86 7.81 2.68
N GLU A 77 -12.48 7.39 3.88
CA GLU A 77 -11.43 8.03 4.67
C GLU A 77 -10.04 7.78 4.08
N TYR A 78 -9.90 6.77 3.22
CA TYR A 78 -8.63 6.40 2.59
C TYR A 78 -8.57 6.78 1.12
N LEU A 79 -9.62 7.41 0.59
CA LEU A 79 -9.60 7.96 -0.76
C LEU A 79 -8.82 9.26 -0.73
N THR A 80 -7.58 9.19 -1.17
CA THR A 80 -6.82 10.41 -1.41
C THR A 80 -7.21 10.93 -2.78
N ALA A 81 -7.63 12.19 -2.85
CA ALA A 81 -7.71 12.88 -4.11
C ALA A 81 -6.27 12.95 -4.65
N ASP A 82 -5.92 12.05 -5.57
CA ASP A 82 -4.73 12.25 -6.38
C ASP A 82 -4.95 13.56 -7.12
N PRO A 83 -4.15 14.61 -6.87
CA PRO A 83 -4.25 15.77 -7.73
C PRO A 83 -3.98 15.27 -9.14
N GLU A 84 -4.92 15.49 -10.04
CA GLU A 84 -4.74 15.26 -11.47
C GLU A 84 -3.67 16.23 -11.98
N THR A 85 -2.46 16.08 -11.50
CA THR A 85 -1.36 16.81 -12.07
C THR A 85 -0.81 15.95 -13.19
N LEU A 86 -0.95 16.45 -14.41
CA LEU A 86 -0.27 15.93 -15.59
C LEU A 86 1.25 16.11 -15.48
N ASP A 87 1.73 16.63 -14.36
CA ASP A 87 3.15 16.83 -14.13
C ASP A 87 3.79 15.51 -13.71
N LEU A 88 4.46 14.88 -14.67
CA LEU A 88 5.20 13.64 -14.50
C LEU A 88 6.65 13.89 -14.06
N SER A 89 6.93 15.04 -13.43
CA SER A 89 8.26 15.30 -12.89
C SER A 89 8.63 14.23 -11.86
N TYR A 90 9.90 13.91 -11.76
CA TYR A 90 10.42 12.94 -10.81
C TYR A 90 10.00 13.28 -9.38
N GLN A 91 10.05 14.56 -9.02
CA GLN A 91 9.61 15.04 -7.70
C GLN A 91 8.15 14.67 -7.41
N ASN A 92 7.26 14.95 -8.35
CA ASN A 92 5.83 14.68 -8.17
C ASN A 92 5.53 13.18 -8.13
N ILE A 93 6.27 12.38 -8.90
CA ILE A 93 6.17 10.93 -8.88
C ILE A 93 6.53 10.41 -7.49
N LEU A 94 7.60 10.90 -6.90
CA LEU A 94 8.02 10.50 -5.55
C LEU A 94 6.99 10.91 -4.49
N ILE A 95 6.45 12.12 -4.59
CA ILE A 95 5.42 12.60 -3.66
C ILE A 95 4.16 11.73 -3.74
N LYS A 96 3.72 11.37 -4.94
CA LYS A 96 2.58 10.47 -5.12
C LYS A 96 2.84 9.10 -4.50
N GLY A 97 4.05 8.56 -4.70
CA GLY A 97 4.45 7.30 -4.09
C GLY A 97 4.37 7.33 -2.57
N MET A 98 4.93 8.36 -1.96
CA MET A 98 4.88 8.54 -0.52
C MET A 98 3.45 8.58 0.01
N LYS A 99 2.56 9.31 -0.66
CA LYS A 99 1.15 9.43 -0.26
C LYS A 99 0.41 8.11 -0.38
N ARG A 100 0.66 7.35 -1.44
CA ARG A 100 0.04 6.03 -1.64
C ARG A 100 0.48 5.05 -0.56
N GLU A 101 1.77 5.01 -0.28
CA GLU A 101 2.31 4.13 0.76
C GLU A 101 1.78 4.52 2.14
N GLU A 102 1.67 5.81 2.43
CA GLU A 102 1.09 6.27 3.68
C GLU A 102 -0.37 5.86 3.83
N THR A 103 -1.16 5.99 2.77
CA THR A 103 -2.57 5.59 2.78
C THR A 103 -2.71 4.09 3.05
N SER A 104 -1.91 3.27 2.39
CA SER A 104 -1.92 1.83 2.60
C SER A 104 -1.46 1.47 4.02
N PHE A 105 -0.42 2.14 4.52
CA PHE A 105 0.04 1.97 5.89
C PHE A 105 -1.06 2.26 6.90
N LEU A 106 -1.79 3.37 6.73
CA LEU A 106 -2.88 3.74 7.63
C LEU A 106 -4.02 2.73 7.57
N LEU A 107 -4.39 2.28 6.37
CA LEU A 107 -5.44 1.27 6.18
C LEU A 107 -5.08 -0.03 6.91
N TYR A 108 -3.91 -0.57 6.65
CA TYR A 108 -3.49 -1.83 7.26
C TYR A 108 -3.28 -1.70 8.76
N SER A 109 -2.78 -0.56 9.24
CA SER A 109 -2.64 -0.30 10.67
C SER A 109 -3.99 -0.31 11.37
N GLU A 110 -4.98 0.34 10.78
CA GLU A 110 -6.33 0.37 11.35
C GLU A 110 -6.97 -1.02 11.34
N MET A 111 -6.80 -1.78 10.27
CA MET A 111 -7.29 -3.15 10.19
C MET A 111 -6.64 -4.04 11.26
N SER A 112 -5.34 -3.86 11.51
CA SER A 112 -4.63 -4.63 12.53
C SER A 112 -5.18 -4.36 13.94
N VAL A 113 -5.59 -3.13 14.21
CA VAL A 113 -6.14 -2.74 15.51
C VAL A 113 -7.59 -3.21 15.66
N LYS A 114 -8.38 -3.15 14.59
CA LYS A 114 -9.82 -3.44 14.64
C LYS A 114 -10.15 -4.93 14.66
N PHE A 115 -9.32 -5.78 14.05
CA PHE A 115 -9.61 -7.21 14.02
C PHE A 115 -9.27 -7.87 15.35
N PRO A 116 -10.25 -8.59 15.96
CA PRO A 116 -10.01 -9.28 17.24
C PRO A 116 -9.16 -10.54 17.11
N ASP A 117 -9.15 -11.21 15.94
CA ASP A 117 -8.36 -12.41 15.72
C ASP A 117 -6.87 -12.06 15.66
N PRO A 118 -6.03 -12.66 16.54
CA PRO A 118 -4.60 -12.36 16.58
C PRO A 118 -3.85 -12.65 15.29
N GLU A 119 -4.21 -13.71 14.56
CA GLU A 119 -3.54 -14.07 13.31
C GLU A 119 -3.79 -13.02 12.23
N ILE A 120 -5.04 -12.59 12.09
CA ILE A 120 -5.42 -11.57 11.10
C ILE A 120 -4.83 -10.21 11.48
N SER A 121 -4.90 -9.86 12.77
CA SER A 121 -4.30 -8.63 13.28
C SER A 121 -2.80 -8.57 12.98
N THR A 122 -2.08 -9.65 13.23
CA THR A 122 -0.64 -9.75 12.98
C THR A 122 -0.34 -9.63 11.49
N LEU A 123 -1.13 -10.27 10.64
CA LEU A 123 -0.97 -10.21 9.20
C LEU A 123 -1.07 -8.76 8.70
N PHE A 124 -2.10 -8.03 9.10
CA PHE A 124 -2.24 -6.62 8.72
C PHE A 124 -1.12 -5.75 9.29
N ARG A 125 -0.61 -6.09 10.48
CA ARG A 125 0.53 -5.38 11.06
C ARG A 125 1.78 -5.55 10.20
N HIS A 126 2.02 -6.75 9.68
CA HIS A 126 3.15 -7.00 8.78
C HIS A 126 3.00 -6.23 7.46
N LEU A 127 1.80 -6.22 6.89
CA LEU A 127 1.53 -5.44 5.68
C LEU A 127 1.80 -3.95 5.92
N ALA A 128 1.34 -3.43 7.07
CA ALA A 128 1.56 -2.03 7.43
C ALA A 128 3.05 -1.71 7.59
N ALA A 129 3.81 -2.61 8.21
CA ALA A 129 5.25 -2.42 8.39
C ALA A 129 5.99 -2.36 7.06
N ASP A 130 5.61 -3.21 6.10
CA ASP A 130 6.19 -3.19 4.76
C ASP A 130 5.91 -1.86 4.06
N GLU A 131 4.66 -1.38 4.13
CA GLU A 131 4.29 -0.10 3.52
C GLU A 131 5.04 1.09 4.14
N ALA A 132 5.28 1.05 5.45
CA ALA A 132 6.07 2.07 6.13
C ALA A 132 7.52 2.11 5.63
N GLN A 133 8.12 0.94 5.37
CA GLN A 133 9.46 0.85 4.81
C GLN A 133 9.51 1.38 3.37
N HIS A 134 8.49 1.08 2.57
CA HIS A 134 8.38 1.60 1.20
C HIS A 134 8.28 3.12 1.20
N LYS A 135 7.46 3.68 2.09
CA LYS A 135 7.35 5.13 2.24
C LYS A 135 8.70 5.76 2.57
N LYS A 136 9.43 5.16 3.50
CA LYS A 136 10.76 5.65 3.90
C LYS A 136 11.73 5.62 2.72
N TYR A 137 11.68 4.59 1.90
CA TYR A 137 12.50 4.51 0.69
C TYR A 137 12.22 5.70 -0.24
N PHE A 138 10.95 6.03 -0.47
CA PHE A 138 10.59 7.19 -1.30
C PHE A 138 11.03 8.51 -0.66
N GLU A 139 10.90 8.64 0.67
CA GLU A 139 11.37 9.82 1.38
C GLU A 139 12.88 10.02 1.18
N ASN A 140 13.63 8.93 1.25
CA ASN A 140 15.08 8.99 1.04
C ASN A 140 15.42 9.39 -0.39
N LEU A 141 14.72 8.87 -1.39
CA LEU A 141 14.91 9.26 -2.78
C LEU A 141 14.59 10.73 -2.99
N TYR A 142 13.52 11.21 -2.36
CA TYR A 142 13.12 12.61 -2.43
C TYR A 142 14.16 13.52 -1.79
N ASP A 143 14.65 13.18 -0.61
CA ASP A 143 15.68 13.94 0.10
C ASP A 143 16.97 13.99 -0.70
N ASP A 144 17.39 12.88 -1.29
CA ASP A 144 18.57 12.83 -2.15
C ASP A 144 18.42 13.74 -3.37
N TRP A 145 17.24 13.70 -3.99
CA TRP A 145 16.97 14.55 -5.14
C TRP A 145 17.01 16.03 -4.78
N MET A 146 16.44 16.41 -3.64
CA MET A 146 16.43 17.80 -3.16
C MET A 146 17.84 18.29 -2.82
N ARG A 147 18.68 17.44 -2.22
CA ARG A 147 20.06 17.80 -1.87
C ARG A 147 20.92 18.05 -3.08
N LYS A 148 20.62 17.43 -4.22
CA LYS A 148 21.38 17.63 -5.46
C LYS A 148 21.01 18.93 -6.19
N GLY A 149 20.08 19.72 -5.65
CA GLY A 149 19.70 21.01 -6.20
C GLY A 149 18.95 20.95 -7.53
N ASN A 150 18.27 19.86 -7.76
CA ASN A 150 17.52 19.67 -9.01
C ASN A 150 16.15 20.34 -8.97
#